data_88ef6f76bc54c7036dbf674bc6ec3cf4
#
_entry.id   88ef6f76bc54c7036dbf674bc6ec3cf4
#
_cell.length_a   1.000
_cell.length_b   1.000
_cell.length_c   1.000
_cell.angle_alpha   90.00
_cell.angle_beta   90.00
_cell.angle_gamma   90.00
#
_symmetry.space_group_name_H-M   'P 1'
#
loop_
_entity.id
_entity.type
_entity.pdbx_description
1 polymer ?
#
loop_
_entity_poly.entity_id
_entity_poly.type
_entity_poly.pdbx_seq_one_letter_code
_entity_poly.pdbx_strand_id
1 'polypeptide(L)'
;MAETKLVVEHREHLWNLLIEASQVEHLIMCQYLYASFSLKTGPDEGLTSVQADAVARWHKVLTGIAVEEMLHLALVANVMSAIGAAPNLTRPNFPRPSEYLPTGVRFALLPFGDAALTHFLYLERPEGMERMDAEGFVPAAPPSDPVTAGEIMPRRQEFATVGHLYRGIIDGLTGLAARLGERALFPGPRRAQATPELFHWPQLIAVTGLDSACAAIGEIIEQGEGARGDWQPAHYGRFLGIWEEYRRLREQDPDFEPARPVIPAFTRQPFDVTEPQPLLTDPATRGVAELFNLGYEVLLQVLTRFFTHTDETDEQLGTLVQAAFGLMGGVMRPLGTALTRMPAGPGHPGRTAGPVFEMYYQMGNFVPWRAAAWALLSERVGVLSGRCADEAGRAGAPEAVAAAAQAVAAICGQLAAQVPAELRPA
;
A
#
# COMPACT_ATOMS: atom_id res chain seq x y z
N MET A 1 0.70 -29.65 3.54
CA MET A 1 -0.74 -30.05 3.67
C MET A 1 -1.47 -29.56 2.43
N ALA A 2 -2.49 -30.28 1.93
CA ALA A 2 -3.29 -29.76 0.82
C ALA A 2 -4.04 -28.49 1.32
N GLU A 3 -3.95 -27.41 0.55
CA GLU A 3 -4.64 -26.17 0.87
C GLU A 3 -6.15 -26.37 0.82
N THR A 4 -6.86 -25.84 1.81
CA THR A 4 -8.32 -25.91 1.86
C THR A 4 -8.89 -24.99 0.78
N LYS A 5 -9.75 -25.54 -0.09
CA LYS A 5 -10.39 -24.74 -1.15
C LYS A 5 -11.21 -23.61 -0.54
N LEU A 6 -11.01 -22.37 -1.02
CA LEU A 6 -11.83 -21.22 -0.64
C LEU A 6 -13.25 -21.36 -1.20
N VAL A 7 -14.24 -21.03 -0.36
CA VAL A 7 -15.67 -21.17 -0.69
C VAL A 7 -16.20 -19.84 -1.23
N VAL A 8 -16.66 -19.83 -2.48
CA VAL A 8 -17.26 -18.66 -3.13
C VAL A 8 -18.59 -19.05 -3.75
N GLU A 9 -19.64 -19.01 -2.96
CA GLU A 9 -21.00 -19.34 -3.42
C GLU A 9 -21.82 -18.12 -3.82
N HIS A 10 -21.48 -16.95 -3.29
CA HIS A 10 -22.22 -15.71 -3.49
C HIS A 10 -21.25 -14.57 -3.84
N ARG A 11 -21.79 -13.50 -4.42
CA ARG A 11 -21.03 -12.30 -4.74
C ARG A 11 -20.37 -11.69 -3.51
N GLU A 12 -21.03 -11.75 -2.37
CA GLU A 12 -20.52 -11.25 -1.08
C GLU A 12 -19.27 -12.01 -0.60
N HIS A 13 -19.19 -13.33 -0.85
CA HIS A 13 -17.96 -14.09 -0.57
C HIS A 13 -16.79 -13.58 -1.42
N LEU A 14 -17.05 -13.32 -2.71
CA LEU A 14 -16.05 -12.77 -3.63
C LEU A 14 -15.63 -11.35 -3.20
N TRP A 15 -16.57 -10.51 -2.78
CA TRP A 15 -16.27 -9.16 -2.27
C TRP A 15 -15.37 -9.21 -1.04
N ASN A 16 -15.63 -10.11 -0.10
CA ASN A 16 -14.79 -10.29 1.07
C ASN A 16 -13.35 -10.66 0.71
N LEU A 17 -13.17 -11.62 -0.22
CA LEU A 17 -11.83 -12.00 -0.66
C LEU A 17 -11.11 -10.85 -1.39
N LEU A 18 -11.81 -10.05 -2.20
CA LEU A 18 -11.24 -8.89 -2.89
C LEU A 18 -10.92 -7.73 -1.92
N ILE A 19 -11.73 -7.51 -0.90
CA ILE A 19 -11.44 -6.54 0.16
C ILE A 19 -10.17 -6.96 0.90
N GLU A 20 -10.08 -8.25 1.24
CA GLU A 20 -8.88 -8.81 1.88
C GLU A 20 -7.64 -8.66 1.00
N ALA A 21 -7.75 -9.03 -0.29
CA ALA A 21 -6.68 -8.83 -1.25
C ALA A 21 -6.21 -7.37 -1.29
N SER A 22 -7.15 -6.41 -1.38
CA SER A 22 -6.81 -4.98 -1.35
C SER A 22 -6.07 -4.57 -0.08
N GLN A 23 -6.46 -5.10 1.09
CA GLN A 23 -5.79 -4.79 2.35
C GLN A 23 -4.38 -5.39 2.42
N VAL A 24 -4.20 -6.62 1.93
CA VAL A 24 -2.90 -7.31 1.88
C VAL A 24 -1.94 -6.53 0.99
N GLU A 25 -2.30 -6.24 -0.26
CA GLU A 25 -1.48 -5.44 -1.19
C GLU A 25 -1.07 -4.10 -0.59
N HIS A 26 -2.03 -3.42 0.03
CA HIS A 26 -1.79 -2.13 0.64
C HIS A 26 -0.86 -2.21 1.87
N LEU A 27 -0.98 -3.25 2.69
CA LEU A 27 -0.11 -3.48 3.85
C LEU A 27 1.32 -3.82 3.42
N ILE A 28 1.51 -4.76 2.48
CA ILE A 28 2.83 -5.17 2.01
C ILE A 28 3.54 -4.02 1.27
N MET A 29 2.83 -3.27 0.44
CA MET A 29 3.35 -2.05 -0.19
C MET A 29 3.95 -1.08 0.84
N CYS A 30 3.20 -0.78 1.92
CA CYS A 30 3.68 0.11 2.97
C CYS A 30 4.91 -0.45 3.70
N GLN A 31 4.99 -1.78 3.93
CA GLN A 31 6.15 -2.43 4.53
C GLN A 31 7.40 -2.28 3.64
N TYR A 32 7.25 -2.51 2.33
CA TYR A 32 8.36 -2.39 1.38
C TYR A 32 8.83 -0.96 1.23
N LEU A 33 7.90 0.01 1.18
CA LEU A 33 8.23 1.43 1.18
C LEU A 33 8.94 1.84 2.48
N TYR A 34 8.49 1.37 3.64
CA TYR A 34 9.13 1.68 4.91
C TYR A 34 10.57 1.19 4.97
N ALA A 35 10.82 -0.06 4.56
CA ALA A 35 12.16 -0.62 4.45
C ALA A 35 13.02 0.16 3.45
N SER A 36 12.46 0.52 2.28
CA SER A 36 13.14 1.31 1.25
C SER A 36 13.52 2.71 1.77
N PHE A 37 12.62 3.43 2.45
CA PHE A 37 12.90 4.73 3.04
C PHE A 37 14.00 4.69 4.11
N SER A 38 14.12 3.58 4.85
CA SER A 38 15.11 3.42 5.90
C SER A 38 16.56 3.31 5.38
N LEU A 39 16.75 2.94 4.11
CA LEU A 39 18.08 2.75 3.53
C LEU A 39 18.90 4.03 3.51
N LYS A 40 20.18 3.91 3.83
CA LYS A 40 21.19 4.95 3.65
C LYS A 40 21.42 5.25 2.18
N THR A 41 21.94 6.43 1.86
CA THR A 41 22.07 6.87 0.47
C THR A 41 23.51 6.99 -0.02
N GLY A 42 24.50 6.98 0.88
CA GLY A 42 25.87 7.14 0.42
C GLY A 42 26.96 7.09 1.50
N PRO A 43 28.19 7.37 1.12
CA PRO A 43 29.35 7.35 2.01
C PRO A 43 29.30 8.35 3.17
N ASP A 44 28.56 9.44 3.01
CA ASP A 44 28.29 10.44 4.05
C ASP A 44 27.51 9.85 5.26
N GLU A 45 26.87 8.71 5.04
CA GLU A 45 26.15 7.94 6.08
C GLU A 45 26.96 6.71 6.57
N GLY A 46 28.27 6.67 6.31
CA GLY A 46 29.17 5.62 6.80
C GLY A 46 29.24 4.36 5.93
N LEU A 47 28.80 4.43 4.67
CA LEU A 47 28.94 3.34 3.71
C LEU A 47 30.26 3.45 2.93
N THR A 48 30.91 2.33 2.63
CA THR A 48 31.94 2.29 1.58
C THR A 48 31.29 2.46 0.20
N SER A 49 32.07 2.80 -0.83
CA SER A 49 31.53 2.94 -2.20
C SER A 49 30.83 1.65 -2.67
N VAL A 50 31.42 0.48 -2.40
CA VAL A 50 30.84 -0.82 -2.77
C VAL A 50 29.52 -1.07 -2.05
N GLN A 51 29.44 -0.75 -0.77
CA GLN A 51 28.22 -0.85 0.03
C GLN A 51 27.15 0.13 -0.46
N ALA A 52 27.52 1.38 -0.76
CA ALA A 52 26.60 2.38 -1.30
C ALA A 52 26.01 1.95 -2.64
N ASP A 53 26.80 1.37 -3.54
CA ASP A 53 26.33 0.82 -4.82
C ASP A 53 25.33 -0.34 -4.60
N ALA A 54 25.60 -1.23 -3.65
CA ALA A 54 24.68 -2.32 -3.31
C ALA A 54 23.35 -1.78 -2.75
N VAL A 55 23.43 -0.85 -1.79
CA VAL A 55 22.23 -0.21 -1.20
C VAL A 55 21.41 0.54 -2.24
N ALA A 56 22.05 1.23 -3.18
CA ALA A 56 21.34 1.91 -4.28
C ALA A 56 20.60 0.91 -5.18
N ARG A 57 21.19 -0.25 -5.49
CA ARG A 57 20.50 -1.32 -6.23
C ARG A 57 19.32 -1.87 -5.45
N TRP A 58 19.49 -2.15 -4.16
CA TRP A 58 18.42 -2.66 -3.30
C TRP A 58 17.26 -1.67 -3.18
N HIS A 59 17.57 -0.38 -2.99
CA HIS A 59 16.57 0.68 -2.98
C HIS A 59 15.75 0.70 -4.28
N LYS A 60 16.41 0.55 -5.44
CA LYS A 60 15.73 0.50 -6.74
C LYS A 60 14.79 -0.72 -6.84
N VAL A 61 15.25 -1.90 -6.40
CA VAL A 61 14.45 -3.13 -6.45
C VAL A 61 13.27 -3.04 -5.48
N LEU A 62 13.48 -2.65 -4.22
CA LEU A 62 12.42 -2.47 -3.23
C LEU A 62 11.35 -1.48 -3.67
N THR A 63 11.79 -0.32 -4.19
CA THR A 63 10.86 0.69 -4.72
C THR A 63 10.11 0.16 -5.95
N GLY A 64 10.78 -0.61 -6.82
CA GLY A 64 10.16 -1.25 -7.96
C GLY A 64 9.05 -2.22 -7.56
N ILE A 65 9.34 -3.11 -6.59
CA ILE A 65 8.33 -4.04 -6.04
C ILE A 65 7.16 -3.26 -5.40
N ALA A 66 7.43 -2.24 -4.58
CA ALA A 66 6.36 -1.43 -3.99
C ALA A 66 5.48 -0.73 -5.03
N VAL A 67 6.03 -0.35 -6.20
CA VAL A 67 5.26 0.18 -7.32
C VAL A 67 4.39 -0.92 -7.97
N GLU A 68 4.89 -2.14 -8.08
CA GLU A 68 4.12 -3.28 -8.56
C GLU A 68 2.98 -3.63 -7.60
N GLU A 69 3.14 -3.48 -6.26
CA GLU A 69 2.03 -3.61 -5.30
C GLU A 69 0.96 -2.51 -5.46
N MET A 70 1.35 -1.30 -5.87
CA MET A 70 0.38 -0.27 -6.26
C MET A 70 -0.41 -0.68 -7.51
N LEU A 71 0.25 -1.34 -8.47
CA LEU A 71 -0.41 -1.92 -9.64
C LEU A 71 -1.39 -3.02 -9.23
N HIS A 72 -0.99 -3.94 -8.35
CA HIS A 72 -1.83 -5.01 -7.84
C HIS A 72 -3.10 -4.45 -7.17
N LEU A 73 -2.94 -3.45 -6.31
CA LEU A 73 -4.07 -2.75 -5.68
C LEU A 73 -5.02 -2.13 -6.72
N ALA A 74 -4.50 -1.54 -7.79
CA ALA A 74 -5.30 -0.98 -8.87
C ALA A 74 -6.01 -2.08 -9.70
N LEU A 75 -5.36 -3.23 -9.95
CA LEU A 75 -5.96 -4.37 -10.63
C LEU A 75 -7.11 -4.98 -9.81
N VAL A 76 -6.92 -5.15 -8.51
CA VAL A 76 -7.98 -5.59 -7.59
C VAL A 76 -9.13 -4.58 -7.59
N ALA A 77 -8.85 -3.27 -7.56
CA ALA A 77 -9.85 -2.22 -7.64
C ALA A 77 -10.65 -2.28 -8.95
N ASN A 78 -9.98 -2.57 -10.08
CA ASN A 78 -10.63 -2.78 -11.37
C ASN A 78 -11.59 -3.99 -11.34
N VAL A 79 -11.18 -5.13 -10.78
CA VAL A 79 -12.04 -6.29 -10.60
C VAL A 79 -13.25 -5.95 -9.73
N MET A 80 -13.03 -5.27 -8.59
CA MET A 80 -14.13 -4.83 -7.69
C MET A 80 -15.11 -3.94 -8.44
N SER A 81 -14.63 -2.91 -9.13
CA SER A 81 -15.48 -2.01 -9.92
C SER A 81 -16.28 -2.77 -10.96
N ALA A 82 -15.66 -3.70 -11.68
CA ALA A 82 -16.32 -4.49 -12.75
C ALA A 82 -17.45 -5.36 -12.22
N ILE A 83 -17.31 -5.97 -11.04
CA ILE A 83 -18.37 -6.78 -10.41
C ILE A 83 -19.40 -5.94 -9.63
N GLY A 84 -19.32 -4.60 -9.69
CA GLY A 84 -20.26 -3.68 -9.06
C GLY A 84 -19.98 -3.39 -7.58
N ALA A 85 -18.79 -3.69 -7.08
CA ALA A 85 -18.34 -3.32 -5.74
C ALA A 85 -17.55 -2.01 -5.75
N ALA A 86 -17.66 -1.21 -4.69
CA ALA A 86 -16.77 -0.08 -4.51
C ALA A 86 -15.37 -0.57 -4.10
N PRO A 87 -14.29 -0.11 -4.78
CA PRO A 87 -12.92 -0.43 -4.38
C PRO A 87 -12.63 -0.04 -2.94
N ASN A 88 -11.89 -0.89 -2.26
CA ASN A 88 -11.47 -0.65 -0.88
C ASN A 88 -9.99 -0.24 -0.87
N LEU A 89 -9.73 1.00 -0.46
CA LEU A 89 -8.37 1.54 -0.27
C LEU A 89 -8.03 1.75 1.20
N THR A 90 -8.88 1.28 2.12
CA THR A 90 -8.61 1.34 3.56
C THR A 90 -7.83 0.12 4.02
N ARG A 91 -7.07 0.28 5.07
CA ARG A 91 -6.36 -0.79 5.78
C ARG A 91 -6.27 -0.47 7.27
N PRO A 92 -6.07 -1.48 8.14
CA PRO A 92 -5.75 -1.23 9.54
C PRO A 92 -4.36 -0.60 9.71
N ASN A 93 -4.13 0.02 10.87
CA ASN A 93 -2.80 0.52 11.26
C ASN A 93 -1.84 -0.62 11.63
N PHE A 94 -0.54 -0.32 11.56
CA PHE A 94 0.52 -1.23 11.99
C PHE A 94 0.78 -1.13 13.51
N PRO A 95 1.25 -2.20 14.16
CA PRO A 95 1.33 -3.56 13.66
C PRO A 95 -0.05 -4.22 13.65
N ARG A 96 -0.30 -5.07 12.66
CA ARG A 96 -1.57 -5.77 12.56
C ARG A 96 -1.32 -7.28 12.48
N PRO A 97 -1.88 -8.10 13.38
CA PRO A 97 -1.95 -9.53 13.14
C PRO A 97 -2.81 -9.78 11.91
N SER A 98 -2.34 -10.62 11.00
CA SER A 98 -3.20 -11.07 9.91
C SER A 98 -4.35 -11.86 10.49
N GLU A 99 -5.52 -11.57 10.00
CA GLU A 99 -6.72 -12.32 10.36
C GLU A 99 -6.98 -13.46 9.38
N TYR A 100 -6.30 -13.52 8.25
CA TYR A 100 -6.61 -14.38 7.10
C TYR A 100 -5.41 -15.21 6.63
N LEU A 101 -4.19 -14.69 6.70
CA LEU A 101 -3.00 -15.53 6.48
C LEU A 101 -2.85 -16.51 7.64
N PRO A 102 -2.23 -17.70 7.41
CA PRO A 102 -2.21 -18.74 8.42
C PRO A 102 -1.74 -18.19 9.76
N THR A 103 -2.56 -18.42 10.76
CA THR A 103 -2.29 -18.24 12.17
C THR A 103 -1.06 -17.41 12.49
N GLY A 104 -1.25 -16.08 12.50
CA GLY A 104 -0.30 -15.20 13.15
C GLY A 104 0.72 -14.50 12.28
N VAL A 105 0.57 -14.43 10.97
CA VAL A 105 1.36 -13.48 10.19
C VAL A 105 1.05 -12.09 10.71
N ARG A 106 2.09 -11.38 11.15
CA ARG A 106 1.97 -10.02 11.67
C ARG A 106 2.52 -9.05 10.64
N PHE A 107 1.70 -8.19 10.08
CA PHE A 107 2.17 -7.06 9.30
C PHE A 107 2.78 -6.01 10.23
N ALA A 108 4.04 -5.67 10.03
CA ALA A 108 4.74 -4.66 10.82
C ALA A 108 5.72 -3.87 9.96
N LEU A 109 5.90 -2.60 10.30
CA LEU A 109 6.89 -1.74 9.65
C LEU A 109 8.27 -2.04 10.20
N LEU A 110 9.13 -2.63 9.39
CA LEU A 110 10.49 -2.99 9.73
C LEU A 110 11.47 -2.14 8.90
N PRO A 111 12.51 -1.56 9.52
CA PRO A 111 13.62 -1.00 8.76
C PRO A 111 14.31 -2.11 7.97
N PHE A 112 14.95 -1.75 6.85
CA PHE A 112 15.71 -2.71 6.05
C PHE A 112 16.73 -3.48 6.91
N GLY A 113 16.77 -4.79 6.74
CA GLY A 113 17.67 -5.68 7.44
C GLY A 113 17.23 -7.14 7.33
N ASP A 114 17.90 -8.03 8.05
CA ASP A 114 17.62 -9.47 7.99
C ASP A 114 16.16 -9.80 8.35
N ALA A 115 15.63 -9.18 9.42
CA ALA A 115 14.25 -9.40 9.86
C ALA A 115 13.22 -8.97 8.79
N ALA A 116 13.41 -7.77 8.18
CA ALA A 116 12.53 -7.29 7.13
C ALA A 116 12.56 -8.21 5.90
N LEU A 117 13.75 -8.56 5.42
CA LEU A 117 13.93 -9.41 4.24
C LEU A 117 13.38 -10.82 4.47
N THR A 118 13.62 -11.41 5.65
CA THR A 118 13.08 -12.73 5.99
C THR A 118 11.55 -12.69 6.05
N HIS A 119 10.97 -11.63 6.60
CA HIS A 119 9.53 -11.43 6.63
C HIS A 119 8.95 -11.26 5.21
N PHE A 120 9.57 -10.46 4.35
CA PHE A 120 9.14 -10.28 2.95
C PHE A 120 9.21 -11.59 2.17
N LEU A 121 10.29 -12.35 2.33
CA LEU A 121 10.41 -13.67 1.73
C LEU A 121 9.35 -14.66 2.23
N TYR A 122 8.91 -14.53 3.48
CA TYR A 122 7.82 -15.34 4.00
C TYR A 122 6.47 -14.94 3.37
N LEU A 123 6.20 -13.63 3.21
CA LEU A 123 4.96 -13.14 2.61
C LEU A 123 4.85 -13.53 1.12
N GLU A 124 5.93 -13.39 0.37
CA GLU A 124 6.00 -13.60 -1.08
C GLU A 124 6.32 -15.05 -1.49
N ARG A 125 6.40 -15.97 -0.52
CA ARG A 125 6.78 -17.34 -0.85
C ARG A 125 5.78 -18.00 -1.80
N PRO A 126 6.27 -18.71 -2.84
CA PRO A 126 5.43 -19.47 -3.74
C PRO A 126 4.60 -20.54 -3.00
N GLU A 127 3.44 -20.87 -3.55
CA GLU A 127 2.60 -21.94 -3.05
C GLU A 127 3.37 -23.25 -2.90
N GLY A 128 3.14 -23.94 -1.78
CA GLY A 128 3.80 -25.22 -1.45
C GLY A 128 5.25 -25.05 -0.97
N MET A 129 5.79 -23.84 -0.92
CA MET A 129 7.10 -23.59 -0.33
C MET A 129 6.98 -23.40 1.18
N GLU A 130 7.63 -24.26 1.95
CA GLU A 130 7.78 -24.10 3.39
C GLU A 130 8.91 -23.11 3.69
N ARG A 131 8.60 -22.02 4.40
CA ARG A 131 9.57 -21.05 4.88
C ARG A 131 9.15 -20.55 6.26
N MET A 132 10.13 -20.31 7.12
CA MET A 132 9.89 -19.68 8.42
C MET A 132 9.89 -18.15 8.29
N ASP A 133 9.01 -17.50 9.04
CA ASP A 133 9.01 -16.04 9.17
C ASP A 133 10.18 -15.58 10.06
N ALA A 134 10.40 -14.25 10.12
CA ALA A 134 11.41 -13.65 10.97
C ALA A 134 11.16 -13.94 12.46
N GLU A 135 12.21 -13.94 13.26
CA GLU A 135 12.12 -14.12 14.70
C GLU A 135 11.21 -13.06 15.33
N GLY A 136 10.31 -13.48 16.20
CA GLY A 136 9.31 -12.59 16.82
C GLY A 136 7.98 -12.49 16.07
N PHE A 137 7.89 -13.05 14.86
CA PHE A 137 6.65 -13.18 14.09
C PHE A 137 6.04 -14.56 14.37
N VAL A 138 5.46 -14.72 15.55
CA VAL A 138 4.89 -16.00 16.00
C VAL A 138 3.40 -16.03 15.72
N PRO A 139 2.82 -17.20 15.32
CA PRO A 139 1.38 -17.37 15.21
C PRO A 139 0.63 -16.96 16.47
N ALA A 140 -0.29 -16.01 16.36
CA ALA A 140 -0.95 -15.40 17.53
C ALA A 140 -2.34 -16.00 17.84
N ALA A 141 -2.93 -16.79 16.92
CA ALA A 141 -4.28 -17.33 17.11
C ALA A 141 -4.41 -18.77 16.57
N PRO A 142 -5.28 -19.60 17.15
CA PRO A 142 -5.62 -20.88 16.56
C PRO A 142 -6.30 -20.70 15.20
N PRO A 143 -6.22 -21.72 14.30
CA PRO A 143 -6.94 -21.71 13.03
C PRO A 143 -8.43 -21.45 13.27
N SER A 144 -9.05 -20.69 12.38
CA SER A 144 -10.51 -20.55 12.39
C SER A 144 -11.18 -21.83 11.88
N ASP A 145 -12.43 -22.04 12.28
CA ASP A 145 -13.21 -23.14 11.73
C ASP A 145 -13.34 -22.98 10.21
N PRO A 146 -13.15 -24.05 9.42
CA PRO A 146 -13.30 -23.99 7.98
C PRO A 146 -14.69 -23.48 7.57
N VAL A 147 -14.75 -22.61 6.56
CA VAL A 147 -16.01 -22.22 5.95
C VAL A 147 -16.59 -23.40 5.17
N THR A 148 -17.87 -23.68 5.35
CA THR A 148 -18.57 -24.74 4.66
C THR A 148 -19.55 -24.19 3.63
N ALA A 149 -19.81 -24.98 2.58
CA ALA A 149 -20.83 -24.65 1.60
C ALA A 149 -22.21 -24.53 2.27
N GLY A 150 -22.98 -23.54 1.82
CA GLY A 150 -24.33 -23.25 2.36
C GLY A 150 -24.37 -22.30 3.56
N GLU A 151 -23.24 -21.74 4.00
CA GLU A 151 -23.26 -20.67 4.99
C GLU A 151 -23.90 -19.41 4.40
N ILE A 152 -24.87 -18.84 5.12
CA ILE A 152 -25.66 -17.70 4.63
C ILE A 152 -24.83 -16.40 4.64
N MET A 153 -24.03 -16.21 5.70
CA MET A 153 -23.22 -14.99 5.86
C MET A 153 -21.78 -15.26 5.44
N PRO A 154 -21.20 -14.41 4.58
CA PRO A 154 -19.78 -14.51 4.30
C PRO A 154 -19.01 -14.26 5.58
N ARG A 155 -18.05 -15.11 5.84
CA ARG A 155 -17.09 -14.92 6.91
C ARG A 155 -15.68 -15.15 6.37
N ARG A 156 -14.75 -14.73 7.15
CA ARG A 156 -13.32 -14.87 6.94
C ARG A 156 -12.91 -16.31 6.62
N GLN A 157 -12.08 -16.47 5.63
CA GLN A 157 -11.50 -17.75 5.24
C GLN A 157 -9.98 -17.66 5.29
N GLU A 158 -9.32 -18.64 5.87
CA GLU A 158 -7.87 -18.67 5.90
C GLU A 158 -7.29 -19.12 4.55
N PHE A 159 -6.18 -18.53 4.16
CA PHE A 159 -5.43 -18.91 2.99
C PHE A 159 -3.92 -19.04 3.33
N ALA A 160 -3.24 -20.01 2.72
CA ALA A 160 -1.88 -20.37 3.07
C ALA A 160 -0.84 -19.36 2.56
N THR A 161 -1.07 -18.79 1.39
CA THR A 161 -0.22 -17.79 0.71
C THR A 161 -1.08 -16.76 0.01
N VAL A 162 -0.49 -15.62 -0.36
CA VAL A 162 -1.18 -14.60 -1.15
C VAL A 162 -1.67 -15.18 -2.47
N GLY A 163 -0.88 -16.04 -3.14
CA GLY A 163 -1.31 -16.69 -4.36
C GLY A 163 -2.46 -17.68 -4.15
N HIS A 164 -2.56 -18.36 -2.99
CA HIS A 164 -3.74 -19.17 -2.67
C HIS A 164 -5.02 -18.32 -2.63
N LEU A 165 -4.97 -17.11 -2.02
CA LEU A 165 -6.06 -16.16 -2.04
C LEU A 165 -6.49 -15.82 -3.47
N TYR A 166 -5.54 -15.46 -4.34
CA TYR A 166 -5.83 -15.06 -5.71
C TYR A 166 -6.35 -16.20 -6.58
N ARG A 167 -5.84 -17.41 -6.41
CA ARG A 167 -6.43 -18.59 -7.09
C ARG A 167 -7.86 -18.87 -6.62
N GLY A 168 -8.16 -18.69 -5.34
CA GLY A 168 -9.52 -18.75 -4.80
C GLY A 168 -10.44 -17.70 -5.40
N ILE A 169 -9.94 -16.48 -5.67
CA ILE A 169 -10.67 -15.43 -6.37
C ILE A 169 -10.97 -15.83 -7.82
N ILE A 170 -9.99 -16.38 -8.57
CA ILE A 170 -10.20 -16.88 -9.95
C ILE A 170 -11.26 -18.00 -9.97
N ASP A 171 -11.15 -18.98 -9.07
CA ASP A 171 -12.12 -20.06 -8.93
C ASP A 171 -13.53 -19.52 -8.65
N GLY A 172 -13.62 -18.52 -7.75
CA GLY A 172 -14.86 -17.84 -7.39
C GLY A 172 -15.48 -17.09 -8.57
N LEU A 173 -14.69 -16.31 -9.30
CA LEU A 173 -15.11 -15.59 -10.52
C LEU A 173 -15.65 -16.58 -11.56
N THR A 174 -14.91 -17.64 -11.83
CA THR A 174 -15.28 -18.69 -12.81
C THR A 174 -16.58 -19.38 -12.39
N GLY A 175 -16.70 -19.81 -11.14
CA GLY A 175 -17.88 -20.48 -10.63
C GLY A 175 -19.12 -19.58 -10.62
N LEU A 176 -18.98 -18.33 -10.25
CA LEU A 176 -20.08 -17.35 -10.27
C LEU A 176 -20.49 -16.99 -11.70
N ALA A 177 -19.53 -16.83 -12.63
CA ALA A 177 -19.84 -16.58 -14.05
C ALA A 177 -20.61 -17.73 -14.69
N ALA A 178 -20.22 -18.98 -14.41
CA ALA A 178 -20.94 -20.15 -14.89
C ALA A 178 -22.39 -20.23 -14.36
N ARG A 179 -22.63 -19.79 -13.11
CA ARG A 179 -23.94 -19.88 -12.47
C ARG A 179 -24.85 -18.68 -12.77
N LEU A 180 -24.33 -17.46 -12.73
CA LEU A 180 -25.10 -16.23 -12.89
C LEU A 180 -25.14 -15.75 -14.34
N GLY A 181 -24.20 -16.19 -15.16
CA GLY A 181 -23.88 -15.61 -16.45
C GLY A 181 -22.94 -14.41 -16.32
N GLU A 182 -22.01 -14.30 -17.23
CA GLU A 182 -20.95 -13.29 -17.21
C GLU A 182 -21.50 -11.85 -17.16
N ARG A 183 -22.51 -11.54 -18.00
CA ARG A 183 -23.14 -10.21 -18.02
C ARG A 183 -23.74 -9.81 -16.66
N ALA A 184 -24.30 -10.76 -15.92
CA ALA A 184 -24.87 -10.50 -14.61
C ALA A 184 -23.80 -10.39 -13.53
N LEU A 185 -22.66 -11.09 -13.68
CA LEU A 185 -21.54 -10.99 -12.76
C LEU A 185 -20.81 -9.66 -12.86
N PHE A 186 -20.66 -9.11 -14.08
CA PHE A 186 -19.92 -7.87 -14.37
C PHE A 186 -20.85 -6.69 -14.76
N PRO A 187 -21.68 -6.16 -13.83
CA PRO A 187 -22.59 -5.06 -14.08
C PRO A 187 -21.94 -3.68 -13.99
N GLY A 188 -20.68 -3.61 -13.55
CA GLY A 188 -20.00 -2.37 -13.24
C GLY A 188 -19.72 -1.48 -14.45
N PRO A 189 -19.56 -0.16 -14.24
CA PRO A 189 -19.32 0.78 -15.32
C PRO A 189 -17.90 0.62 -15.87
N ARG A 190 -17.77 0.50 -17.20
CA ARG A 190 -16.46 0.35 -17.88
C ARG A 190 -15.53 1.55 -17.65
N ARG A 191 -16.08 2.75 -17.40
CA ARG A 191 -15.29 3.96 -17.15
C ARG A 191 -14.62 3.98 -15.76
N ALA A 192 -15.14 3.24 -14.77
CA ALA A 192 -14.59 3.19 -13.42
C ALA A 192 -13.40 2.21 -13.31
N GLN A 193 -12.47 2.32 -14.24
CA GLN A 193 -11.31 1.43 -14.38
C GLN A 193 -10.02 2.24 -14.49
N ALA A 194 -9.00 1.83 -13.77
CA ALA A 194 -7.65 2.30 -14.03
C ALA A 194 -7.14 1.63 -15.33
N THR A 195 -6.78 2.44 -16.30
CA THR A 195 -6.36 1.96 -17.63
C THR A 195 -4.95 2.43 -17.98
N PRO A 196 -4.26 1.75 -18.91
CA PRO A 196 -2.94 2.18 -19.38
C PRO A 196 -2.93 3.62 -19.91
N GLU A 197 -4.00 4.03 -20.58
CA GLU A 197 -4.12 5.36 -21.19
C GLU A 197 -4.22 6.47 -20.15
N LEU A 198 -4.96 6.23 -19.05
CA LEU A 198 -5.16 7.21 -17.98
C LEU A 198 -3.98 7.30 -17.03
N PHE A 199 -3.41 6.17 -16.64
CA PHE A 199 -2.34 6.09 -15.65
C PHE A 199 -0.93 6.09 -16.26
N HIS A 200 -0.82 5.98 -17.60
CA HIS A 200 0.45 5.75 -18.28
C HIS A 200 1.22 4.54 -17.72
N TRP A 201 0.47 3.48 -17.40
CA TRP A 201 0.98 2.26 -16.77
C TRP A 201 0.61 1.05 -17.62
N PRO A 202 1.53 0.56 -18.46
CA PRO A 202 1.22 -0.45 -19.49
C PRO A 202 0.66 -1.78 -18.98
N GLN A 203 1.00 -2.16 -17.75
CA GLN A 203 0.57 -3.42 -17.12
C GLN A 203 -0.87 -3.37 -16.57
N LEU A 204 -1.51 -2.21 -16.53
CA LEU A 204 -2.90 -2.12 -16.11
C LEU A 204 -3.82 -2.85 -17.11
N ILE A 205 -4.78 -3.58 -16.57
CA ILE A 205 -5.78 -4.32 -17.32
C ILE A 205 -7.17 -3.80 -16.94
N ALA A 206 -7.88 -3.23 -17.89
CA ALA A 206 -9.28 -2.87 -17.70
C ALA A 206 -10.14 -4.13 -17.68
N VAL A 207 -10.91 -4.33 -16.62
CA VAL A 207 -11.76 -5.51 -16.43
C VAL A 207 -13.13 -5.28 -17.02
N THR A 208 -13.47 -6.03 -18.07
CA THR A 208 -14.76 -5.92 -18.77
C THR A 208 -15.56 -7.23 -18.82
N GLY A 209 -14.98 -8.32 -18.30
CA GLY A 209 -15.57 -9.66 -18.28
C GLY A 209 -14.65 -10.65 -17.60
N LEU A 210 -15.00 -11.94 -17.66
CA LEU A 210 -14.28 -13.01 -16.94
C LEU A 210 -12.83 -13.13 -17.40
N ASP A 211 -12.56 -13.15 -18.69
CA ASP A 211 -11.21 -13.34 -19.22
C ASP A 211 -10.28 -12.22 -18.75
N SER A 212 -10.72 -10.96 -18.82
CA SER A 212 -9.92 -9.81 -18.36
C SER A 212 -9.77 -9.76 -16.84
N ALA A 213 -10.76 -10.23 -16.07
CA ALA A 213 -10.65 -10.36 -14.62
C ALA A 213 -9.63 -11.43 -14.24
N CYS A 214 -9.67 -12.60 -14.89
CA CYS A 214 -8.68 -13.67 -14.70
C CYS A 214 -7.28 -13.23 -15.14
N ALA A 215 -7.15 -12.47 -16.22
CA ALA A 215 -5.88 -11.92 -16.66
C ALA A 215 -5.30 -10.91 -15.64
N ALA A 216 -6.14 -10.02 -15.09
CA ALA A 216 -5.72 -9.05 -14.07
C ALA A 216 -5.23 -9.75 -12.79
N ILE A 217 -5.94 -10.78 -12.31
CA ILE A 217 -5.52 -11.57 -11.16
C ILE A 217 -4.29 -12.43 -11.50
N GLY A 218 -4.20 -12.95 -12.72
CA GLY A 218 -3.05 -13.72 -13.20
C GLY A 218 -1.76 -12.90 -13.20
N GLU A 219 -1.82 -11.62 -13.59
CA GLU A 219 -0.69 -10.68 -13.54
C GLU A 219 -0.15 -10.52 -12.11
N ILE A 220 -1.05 -10.38 -11.12
CA ILE A 220 -0.67 -10.28 -9.70
C ILE A 220 0.06 -11.55 -9.24
N ILE A 221 -0.46 -12.73 -9.57
CA ILE A 221 0.17 -14.01 -9.20
C ILE A 221 1.56 -14.14 -9.85
N GLU A 222 1.67 -13.78 -11.13
CA GLU A 222 2.93 -13.92 -11.87
C GLU A 222 4.00 -12.97 -11.33
N GLN A 223 3.65 -11.73 -10.99
CA GLN A 223 4.58 -10.76 -10.41
C GLN A 223 4.97 -11.10 -8.96
N GLY A 224 4.04 -11.57 -8.13
CA GLY A 224 4.29 -11.90 -6.73
C GLY A 224 5.05 -13.21 -6.56
N GLU A 225 4.42 -14.35 -6.86
CA GLU A 225 4.96 -15.68 -6.64
C GLU A 225 5.78 -16.23 -7.83
N GLY A 226 5.55 -15.70 -9.03
CA GLY A 226 6.12 -16.21 -10.27
C GLY A 226 5.33 -17.34 -10.94
N ALA A 227 5.62 -17.58 -12.19
CA ALA A 227 5.12 -18.76 -12.90
C ALA A 227 5.60 -20.04 -12.20
N ARG A 228 4.79 -21.10 -12.25
CA ARG A 228 5.12 -22.38 -11.59
C ARG A 228 6.50 -22.88 -12.05
N GLY A 229 7.47 -22.88 -11.14
CA GLY A 229 8.85 -23.30 -11.38
C GLY A 229 9.80 -22.17 -11.85
N ASP A 230 9.32 -20.95 -12.06
CA ASP A 230 10.14 -19.79 -12.40
C ASP A 230 9.79 -18.58 -11.51
N TRP A 231 10.21 -18.63 -10.26
CA TRP A 231 9.97 -17.56 -9.27
C TRP A 231 11.12 -16.51 -9.21
N GLN A 232 12.21 -16.71 -9.97
CA GLN A 232 13.37 -15.80 -9.91
C GLN A 232 13.05 -14.35 -10.30
N PRO A 233 12.27 -14.05 -11.36
CA PRO A 233 11.93 -12.68 -11.72
C PRO A 233 10.85 -12.08 -10.81
N ALA A 234 10.10 -12.90 -10.07
CA ALA A 234 9.03 -12.49 -9.17
C ALA A 234 9.54 -11.78 -7.90
N HIS A 235 8.64 -11.23 -7.10
CA HIS A 235 8.98 -10.55 -5.84
C HIS A 235 9.84 -11.43 -4.94
N TYR A 236 9.43 -12.69 -4.74
CA TYR A 236 10.19 -13.64 -3.93
C TYR A 236 11.65 -13.77 -4.37
N GLY A 237 11.90 -13.99 -5.65
CA GLY A 237 13.25 -14.17 -6.18
C GLY A 237 14.10 -12.90 -6.08
N ARG A 238 13.48 -11.74 -6.31
CA ARG A 238 14.16 -10.44 -6.16
C ARG A 238 14.52 -10.15 -4.71
N PHE A 239 13.64 -10.44 -3.75
CA PHE A 239 13.96 -10.34 -2.31
C PHE A 239 15.04 -11.34 -1.90
N LEU A 240 15.01 -12.55 -2.42
CA LEU A 240 16.04 -13.57 -2.14
C LEU A 240 17.42 -13.10 -2.60
N GLY A 241 17.51 -12.53 -3.81
CA GLY A 241 18.78 -11.99 -4.32
C GLY A 241 19.32 -10.83 -3.46
N ILE A 242 18.44 -9.93 -2.96
CA ILE A 242 18.83 -8.89 -2.01
C ILE A 242 19.33 -9.51 -0.71
N TRP A 243 18.59 -10.46 -0.15
CA TRP A 243 18.91 -11.09 1.13
C TRP A 243 20.25 -11.85 1.10
N GLU A 244 20.54 -12.58 0.02
CA GLU A 244 21.80 -13.28 -0.17
C GLU A 244 22.97 -12.30 -0.32
N GLU A 245 22.80 -11.20 -1.08
CA GLU A 245 23.83 -10.17 -1.23
C GLU A 245 24.06 -9.43 0.09
N TYR A 246 23.02 -9.07 0.82
CA TYR A 246 23.09 -8.45 2.14
C TYR A 246 23.87 -9.31 3.13
N ARG A 247 23.55 -10.61 3.24
CA ARG A 247 24.25 -11.53 4.14
C ARG A 247 25.72 -11.67 3.79
N ARG A 248 26.05 -11.79 2.52
CA ARG A 248 27.44 -11.85 2.07
C ARG A 248 28.22 -10.60 2.45
N LEU A 249 27.65 -9.42 2.30
CA LEU A 249 28.29 -8.16 2.72
C LEU A 249 28.46 -8.08 4.23
N ARG A 250 27.49 -8.55 5.00
CA ARG A 250 27.59 -8.65 6.47
C ARG A 250 28.64 -9.65 6.95
N GLU A 251 28.86 -10.73 6.24
CA GLU A 251 29.94 -11.70 6.51
C GLU A 251 31.33 -11.08 6.28
N GLN A 252 31.45 -10.20 5.27
CA GLN A 252 32.71 -9.49 4.96
C GLN A 252 32.96 -8.31 5.91
N ASP A 253 31.89 -7.65 6.35
CA ASP A 253 31.92 -6.51 7.26
C ASP A 253 30.76 -6.64 8.27
N PRO A 254 31.01 -7.21 9.47
CA PRO A 254 29.98 -7.36 10.51
C PRO A 254 29.37 -6.04 10.99
N ASP A 255 30.09 -4.93 10.83
CA ASP A 255 29.63 -3.58 11.23
C ASP A 255 28.83 -2.89 10.10
N PHE A 256 28.65 -3.53 8.96
CA PHE A 256 27.86 -2.98 7.87
C PHE A 256 26.39 -2.80 8.25
N GLU A 257 25.96 -1.56 8.36
CA GLU A 257 24.58 -1.17 8.65
C GLU A 257 23.99 -0.37 7.49
N PRO A 258 23.23 -1.00 6.57
CA PRO A 258 22.68 -0.36 5.36
C PRO A 258 21.51 0.57 5.65
N ALA A 259 20.84 0.43 6.78
CA ALA A 259 19.70 1.24 7.17
C ALA A 259 20.05 2.26 8.24
N ARG A 260 19.33 3.38 8.25
CA ARG A 260 19.29 4.32 9.35
C ARG A 260 18.62 3.66 10.56
N PRO A 261 18.86 4.13 11.78
CA PRO A 261 18.28 3.58 13.01
C PRO A 261 16.79 3.97 13.17
N VAL A 262 15.99 3.76 12.13
CA VAL A 262 14.58 4.14 12.04
C VAL A 262 13.73 3.27 12.97
N ILE A 263 12.75 3.89 13.61
CA ILE A 263 11.71 3.18 14.37
C ILE A 263 10.32 3.56 13.85
N PRO A 264 9.33 2.64 13.91
CA PRO A 264 7.96 2.93 13.54
C PRO A 264 7.24 3.67 14.70
N ALA A 265 7.66 4.93 14.96
CA ALA A 265 7.05 5.77 15.97
C ALA A 265 5.91 6.61 15.39
N PHE A 266 4.76 6.56 16.05
CA PHE A 266 3.51 7.19 15.64
C PHE A 266 3.38 8.62 16.17
N THR A 267 2.52 9.42 15.57
CA THR A 267 2.19 10.77 16.07
C THR A 267 1.28 10.70 17.30
N ARG A 268 0.47 9.65 17.38
CA ARG A 268 -0.43 9.28 18.48
C ARG A 268 -0.64 7.77 18.53
N GLN A 269 -1.20 7.25 19.62
CA GLN A 269 -1.59 5.84 19.68
C GLN A 269 -2.64 5.56 18.60
N PRO A 270 -2.40 4.59 17.67
CA PRO A 270 -3.38 4.20 16.68
C PRO A 270 -4.67 3.70 17.32
N PHE A 271 -5.81 4.06 16.77
CA PHE A 271 -7.14 3.77 17.35
C PHE A 271 -7.53 2.30 17.29
N ASP A 272 -6.97 1.56 16.35
CA ASP A 272 -7.25 0.15 16.04
C ASP A 272 -6.12 -0.82 16.47
N VAL A 273 -5.12 -0.32 17.20
CA VAL A 273 -4.02 -1.12 17.75
C VAL A 273 -4.06 -1.06 19.28
N THR A 274 -4.28 -2.20 19.90
CA THR A 274 -4.44 -2.30 21.36
C THR A 274 -3.12 -2.24 22.13
N GLU A 275 -2.04 -2.73 21.52
CA GLU A 275 -0.71 -2.71 22.12
C GLU A 275 -0.14 -1.28 22.08
N PRO A 276 0.47 -0.79 23.18
CA PRO A 276 1.14 0.50 23.18
C PRO A 276 2.23 0.57 22.11
N GLN A 277 2.17 1.61 21.27
CA GLN A 277 3.14 1.83 20.20
C GLN A 277 4.13 2.94 20.56
N PRO A 278 5.38 2.91 20.03
CA PRO A 278 6.32 4.02 20.17
C PRO A 278 5.70 5.32 19.63
N LEU A 279 5.85 6.42 20.36
CA LEU A 279 5.36 7.73 19.94
C LEU A 279 6.51 8.70 19.68
N LEU A 280 6.37 9.53 18.67
CA LEU A 280 7.30 10.62 18.38
C LEU A 280 7.27 11.64 19.53
N THR A 281 8.43 11.90 20.12
CA THR A 281 8.60 12.84 21.23
C THR A 281 9.33 14.13 20.84
N ASP A 282 9.88 14.20 19.61
CA ASP A 282 10.38 15.42 19.01
C ASP A 282 9.24 16.19 18.32
N PRO A 283 8.98 17.46 18.69
CA PRO A 283 7.85 18.21 18.17
C PRO A 283 7.97 18.55 16.68
N ALA A 284 9.19 18.83 16.18
CA ALA A 284 9.40 19.15 14.77
C ALA A 284 9.19 17.92 13.89
N THR A 285 9.76 16.79 14.29
CA THR A 285 9.57 15.51 13.60
C THR A 285 8.11 15.08 13.59
N ARG A 286 7.39 15.26 14.71
CA ARG A 286 5.96 14.97 14.78
C ARG A 286 5.16 15.84 13.80
N GLY A 287 5.50 17.13 13.65
CA GLY A 287 4.86 18.02 12.68
C GLY A 287 5.02 17.50 11.24
N VAL A 288 6.22 17.09 10.85
CA VAL A 288 6.49 16.51 9.51
C VAL A 288 5.78 15.17 9.34
N ALA A 289 5.72 14.32 10.37
CA ALA A 289 4.99 13.06 10.31
C ALA A 289 3.47 13.26 10.16
N GLU A 290 2.90 14.27 10.82
CA GLU A 290 1.49 14.65 10.64
C GLU A 290 1.21 15.12 9.21
N LEU A 291 2.13 15.88 8.58
CA LEU A 291 2.00 16.25 7.16
C LEU A 291 2.07 15.03 6.24
N PHE A 292 3.00 14.12 6.49
CA PHE A 292 3.10 12.87 5.73
C PHE A 292 1.79 12.08 5.80
N ASN A 293 1.26 11.86 7.01
CA ASN A 293 0.04 11.09 7.22
C ASN A 293 -1.19 11.78 6.60
N LEU A 294 -1.30 13.11 6.71
CA LEU A 294 -2.37 13.86 6.06
C LEU A 294 -2.27 13.79 4.53
N GLY A 295 -1.05 13.91 3.98
CA GLY A 295 -0.80 13.72 2.54
C GLY A 295 -1.18 12.33 2.06
N TYR A 296 -0.89 11.30 2.84
CA TYR A 296 -1.27 9.93 2.57
C TYR A 296 -2.80 9.75 2.57
N GLU A 297 -3.50 10.28 3.56
CA GLU A 297 -4.96 10.26 3.62
C GLU A 297 -5.59 10.95 2.40
N VAL A 298 -5.10 12.15 2.05
CA VAL A 298 -5.58 12.90 0.88
C VAL A 298 -5.33 12.13 -0.42
N LEU A 299 -4.18 11.47 -0.56
CA LEU A 299 -3.88 10.58 -1.69
C LEU A 299 -4.93 9.46 -1.83
N LEU A 300 -5.25 8.79 -0.72
CA LEU A 300 -6.26 7.72 -0.73
C LEU A 300 -7.66 8.27 -1.08
N GLN A 301 -8.00 9.49 -0.63
CA GLN A 301 -9.25 10.16 -0.98
C GLN A 301 -9.33 10.49 -2.48
N VAL A 302 -8.24 10.99 -3.08
CA VAL A 302 -8.14 11.23 -4.52
C VAL A 302 -8.36 9.95 -5.32
N LEU A 303 -7.67 8.86 -4.94
CA LEU A 303 -7.82 7.56 -5.59
C LEU A 303 -9.23 6.98 -5.38
N THR A 304 -9.81 7.11 -4.18
CA THR A 304 -11.19 6.70 -3.90
C THR A 304 -12.16 7.43 -4.81
N ARG A 305 -11.99 8.76 -5.00
CA ARG A 305 -12.86 9.50 -5.93
C ARG A 305 -12.68 9.04 -7.37
N PHE A 306 -11.44 8.77 -7.79
CA PHE A 306 -11.20 8.20 -9.12
C PHE A 306 -12.00 6.92 -9.34
N PHE A 307 -11.90 5.94 -8.45
CA PHE A 307 -12.59 4.65 -8.60
C PHE A 307 -14.11 4.71 -8.36
N THR A 308 -14.60 5.73 -7.68
CA THR A 308 -16.04 5.90 -7.38
C THR A 308 -16.67 7.07 -8.13
N HIS A 309 -16.02 7.54 -9.21
CA HIS A 309 -16.54 8.63 -10.03
C HIS A 309 -17.90 8.27 -10.68
N THR A 310 -18.65 9.28 -11.05
CA THR A 310 -19.98 9.13 -11.67
C THR A 310 -20.03 9.68 -13.09
N ASP A 311 -20.01 10.99 -13.22
CA ASP A 311 -20.16 11.74 -14.47
C ASP A 311 -18.97 12.68 -14.74
N GLU A 312 -17.81 12.42 -14.14
CA GLU A 312 -16.58 13.12 -14.40
C GLU A 312 -16.21 13.10 -15.89
N THR A 313 -15.68 14.21 -16.38
CA THR A 313 -15.10 14.28 -17.73
C THR A 313 -13.74 13.56 -17.76
N ASP A 314 -13.24 13.25 -18.96
CA ASP A 314 -11.91 12.65 -19.10
C ASP A 314 -10.80 13.60 -18.57
N GLU A 315 -10.98 14.92 -18.71
CA GLU A 315 -10.10 15.93 -18.12
C GLU A 315 -10.10 15.85 -16.58
N GLN A 316 -11.27 15.70 -15.97
CA GLN A 316 -11.38 15.55 -14.52
C GLN A 316 -10.75 14.24 -14.02
N LEU A 317 -10.95 13.12 -14.72
CA LEU A 317 -10.25 11.87 -14.38
C LEU A 317 -8.74 12.01 -14.51
N GLY A 318 -8.26 12.67 -15.58
CA GLY A 318 -6.84 13.00 -15.73
C GLY A 318 -6.31 13.87 -14.60
N THR A 319 -7.10 14.85 -14.13
CA THR A 319 -6.73 15.70 -12.98
C THR A 319 -6.59 14.88 -11.69
N LEU A 320 -7.50 13.93 -11.41
CA LEU A 320 -7.39 13.05 -10.24
C LEU A 320 -6.13 12.17 -10.31
N VAL A 321 -5.84 11.60 -11.48
CA VAL A 321 -4.64 10.77 -11.67
C VAL A 321 -3.36 11.61 -11.49
N GLN A 322 -3.30 12.80 -12.09
CA GLN A 322 -2.16 13.70 -11.92
C GLN A 322 -1.99 14.15 -10.46
N ALA A 323 -3.08 14.43 -9.75
CA ALA A 323 -3.05 14.76 -8.33
C ALA A 323 -2.52 13.59 -7.49
N ALA A 324 -2.94 12.35 -7.75
CA ALA A 324 -2.44 11.16 -7.06
C ALA A 324 -0.92 10.99 -7.25
N PHE A 325 -0.43 11.01 -8.49
CA PHE A 325 1.01 10.90 -8.75
C PHE A 325 1.80 12.11 -8.22
N GLY A 326 1.22 13.31 -8.27
CA GLY A 326 1.79 14.51 -7.69
C GLY A 326 1.96 14.41 -6.17
N LEU A 327 0.96 13.85 -5.47
CA LEU A 327 1.04 13.58 -4.02
C LEU A 327 2.10 12.51 -3.71
N MET A 328 2.14 11.40 -4.46
CA MET A 328 3.15 10.36 -4.27
C MET A 328 4.58 10.90 -4.44
N GLY A 329 4.86 11.55 -5.56
CA GLY A 329 6.19 12.04 -5.91
C GLY A 329 6.60 13.32 -5.22
N GLY A 330 5.69 14.29 -5.08
CA GLY A 330 5.96 15.63 -4.57
C GLY A 330 5.76 15.80 -3.07
N VAL A 331 5.02 14.88 -2.41
CA VAL A 331 4.71 14.98 -0.98
C VAL A 331 5.21 13.75 -0.22
N MET A 332 4.72 12.56 -0.56
CA MET A 332 5.02 11.36 0.20
C MET A 332 6.51 10.99 0.17
N ARG A 333 7.10 10.99 -1.02
CA ARG A 333 8.51 10.63 -1.19
C ARG A 333 9.47 11.60 -0.47
N PRO A 334 9.41 12.94 -0.66
CA PRO A 334 10.32 13.85 0.04
C PRO A 334 10.10 13.86 1.56
N LEU A 335 8.86 13.88 2.05
CA LEU A 335 8.60 13.87 3.48
C LEU A 335 8.99 12.55 4.14
N GLY A 336 8.69 11.39 3.50
CA GLY A 336 9.11 10.08 3.98
C GLY A 336 10.63 9.95 4.09
N THR A 337 11.37 10.46 3.10
CA THR A 337 12.83 10.49 3.14
C THR A 337 13.35 11.41 4.25
N ALA A 338 12.78 12.59 4.44
CA ALA A 338 13.18 13.52 5.49
C ALA A 338 12.96 12.91 6.89
N LEU A 339 11.83 12.26 7.14
CA LEU A 339 11.51 11.62 8.41
C LEU A 339 12.60 10.64 8.85
N THR A 340 13.15 9.84 7.92
CA THR A 340 14.17 8.86 8.27
C THR A 340 15.51 9.47 8.72
N ARG A 341 15.69 10.78 8.58
CA ARG A 341 16.86 11.56 9.03
C ARG A 341 16.57 12.43 10.25
N MET A 342 15.30 12.53 10.65
CA MET A 342 14.88 13.34 11.79
C MET A 342 14.84 12.50 13.07
N PRO A 343 15.22 13.06 14.25
CA PRO A 343 15.23 12.32 15.51
C PRO A 343 13.81 11.92 15.92
N ALA A 344 13.62 10.70 16.42
CA ALA A 344 12.35 10.30 17.00
C ALA A 344 12.06 11.04 18.33
N GLY A 345 13.08 11.65 18.92
CA GLY A 345 13.02 12.53 20.07
C GLY A 345 13.62 11.93 21.35
N PRO A 346 13.57 12.69 22.45
CA PRO A 346 14.19 12.29 23.72
C PRO A 346 13.72 10.94 24.30
N GLY A 347 12.49 10.53 23.96
CA GLY A 347 11.98 9.20 24.35
C GLY A 347 12.66 8.04 23.62
N HIS A 348 13.40 8.32 22.55
CA HIS A 348 14.06 7.32 21.70
C HIS A 348 15.47 7.77 21.32
N PRO A 349 16.41 7.87 22.27
CA PRO A 349 17.74 8.42 22.02
C PRO A 349 18.50 7.62 20.93
N GLY A 350 19.11 8.33 19.99
CA GLY A 350 19.86 7.73 18.87
C GLY A 350 19.00 7.08 17.79
N ARG A 351 17.65 7.17 17.86
CA ARG A 351 16.73 6.65 16.86
C ARG A 351 16.16 7.78 16.01
N THR A 352 15.87 7.46 14.75
CA THR A 352 15.20 8.35 13.82
C THR A 352 13.76 7.90 13.57
N ALA A 353 12.93 8.80 13.08
CA ALA A 353 11.55 8.50 12.71
C ALA A 353 11.48 7.72 11.38
N GLY A 354 10.29 7.23 11.07
CA GLY A 354 9.95 6.65 9.77
C GLY A 354 8.55 7.04 9.33
N PRO A 355 8.24 6.92 8.03
CA PRO A 355 6.89 7.16 7.51
C PRO A 355 5.99 5.98 7.89
N VAL A 356 5.17 6.12 8.93
CA VAL A 356 4.35 5.01 9.47
C VAL A 356 3.01 4.84 8.75
N PHE A 357 2.69 5.67 7.77
CA PHE A 357 1.45 5.61 7.00
C PHE A 357 0.21 5.53 7.91
N GLU A 358 0.18 6.35 8.97
CA GLU A 358 -0.84 6.32 10.00
C GLU A 358 -2.20 6.72 9.46
N MET A 359 -3.22 5.89 9.74
CA MET A 359 -4.62 6.17 9.44
C MET A 359 -5.28 6.67 10.73
N TYR A 360 -5.85 7.88 10.70
CA TYR A 360 -6.46 8.49 11.88
C TYR A 360 -7.89 8.03 12.14
N TYR A 361 -8.57 7.54 11.10
CA TYR A 361 -9.93 7.01 11.17
C TYR A 361 -10.19 6.13 9.93
N GLN A 362 -11.28 5.38 9.98
CA GLN A 362 -11.75 4.69 8.79
C GLN A 362 -12.29 5.72 7.80
N MET A 363 -11.72 5.74 6.60
CA MET A 363 -12.17 6.65 5.55
C MET A 363 -13.56 6.26 5.09
N GLY A 364 -14.49 7.22 5.17
CA GLY A 364 -15.77 7.11 4.51
C GLY A 364 -15.66 7.39 3.01
N ASN A 365 -16.57 6.85 2.23
CA ASN A 365 -16.69 7.19 0.81
C ASN A 365 -17.29 8.60 0.69
N PHE A 366 -16.84 9.35 -0.32
CA PHE A 366 -17.54 10.57 -0.73
C PHE A 366 -18.95 10.21 -1.23
N VAL A 367 -19.88 11.14 -1.03
CA VAL A 367 -21.18 11.02 -1.71
C VAL A 367 -20.96 10.91 -3.23
N PRO A 368 -21.76 10.12 -3.97
CA PRO A 368 -21.50 9.86 -5.38
C PRO A 368 -21.60 11.11 -6.26
N TRP A 369 -22.29 12.15 -5.83
CA TRP A 369 -22.49 13.39 -6.60
C TRP A 369 -21.17 14.16 -6.79
N ARG A 370 -20.76 14.29 -8.03
CA ARG A 370 -19.51 14.89 -8.45
C ARG A 370 -19.23 16.25 -7.81
N ALA A 371 -20.18 17.20 -7.89
CA ALA A 371 -19.99 18.55 -7.39
C ALA A 371 -19.62 18.59 -5.89
N ALA A 372 -20.34 17.82 -5.06
CA ALA A 372 -20.07 17.74 -3.63
C ALA A 372 -18.73 17.03 -3.34
N ALA A 373 -18.44 15.93 -4.04
CA ALA A 373 -17.19 15.19 -3.85
C ALA A 373 -15.96 16.04 -4.21
N TRP A 374 -16.03 16.79 -5.31
CA TRP A 374 -14.93 17.67 -5.72
C TRP A 374 -14.74 18.87 -4.79
N ALA A 375 -15.84 19.44 -4.26
CA ALA A 375 -15.75 20.51 -3.26
C ALA A 375 -15.04 20.03 -1.99
N LEU A 376 -15.45 18.86 -1.44
CA LEU A 376 -14.83 18.28 -0.25
C LEU A 376 -13.36 17.89 -0.50
N LEU A 377 -13.06 17.29 -1.65
CA LEU A 377 -11.68 16.93 -2.00
C LEU A 377 -10.79 18.17 -2.12
N SER A 378 -11.28 19.22 -2.78
CA SER A 378 -10.56 20.52 -2.88
C SER A 378 -10.31 21.14 -1.50
N GLU A 379 -11.29 21.09 -0.61
CA GLU A 379 -11.14 21.55 0.78
C GLU A 379 -10.05 20.77 1.53
N ARG A 380 -10.05 19.43 1.41
CA ARG A 380 -9.03 18.57 2.06
C ARG A 380 -7.62 18.86 1.56
N VAL A 381 -7.44 19.02 0.25
CA VAL A 381 -6.14 19.40 -0.32
C VAL A 381 -5.76 20.83 0.09
N GLY A 382 -6.73 21.75 0.21
CA GLY A 382 -6.51 23.09 0.74
C GLY A 382 -5.99 23.08 2.19
N VAL A 383 -6.55 22.23 3.04
CA VAL A 383 -6.06 22.03 4.42
C VAL A 383 -4.62 21.51 4.42
N LEU A 384 -4.31 20.52 3.59
CA LEU A 384 -2.94 19.99 3.46
C LEU A 384 -1.98 21.10 2.98
N SER A 385 -2.40 21.90 1.98
CA SER A 385 -1.60 23.02 1.44
C SER A 385 -1.27 24.05 2.52
N GLY A 386 -2.28 24.49 3.28
CA GLY A 386 -2.08 25.42 4.40
C GLY A 386 -1.13 24.86 5.46
N ARG A 387 -1.31 23.62 5.87
CA ARG A 387 -0.44 22.97 6.86
C ARG A 387 1.00 22.82 6.38
N CYS A 388 1.21 22.46 5.11
CA CYS A 388 2.56 22.40 4.52
C CYS A 388 3.22 23.78 4.50
N ALA A 389 2.48 24.85 4.17
CA ALA A 389 2.99 26.22 4.17
C ALA A 389 3.36 26.67 5.59
N ASP A 390 2.50 26.43 6.58
CA ASP A 390 2.75 26.75 8.00
C ASP A 390 4.03 26.05 8.50
N GLU A 391 4.19 24.76 8.21
CA GLU A 391 5.36 23.98 8.65
C GLU A 391 6.63 24.42 7.91
N ALA A 392 6.55 24.72 6.61
CA ALA A 392 7.68 25.27 5.84
C ALA A 392 8.19 26.63 6.37
N GLY A 393 7.31 27.42 6.98
CA GLY A 393 7.66 28.69 7.62
C GLY A 393 8.36 28.56 8.98
N ARG A 394 8.42 27.36 9.57
CA ARG A 394 9.07 27.14 10.86
C ARG A 394 10.59 27.16 10.76
N ALA A 395 11.23 27.72 11.77
CA ALA A 395 12.69 27.71 11.84
C ALA A 395 13.24 26.26 11.92
N GLY A 396 14.15 25.92 11.02
CA GLY A 396 14.75 24.60 10.95
C GLY A 396 13.89 23.54 10.24
N ALA A 397 12.81 23.93 9.58
CA ALA A 397 12.03 23.01 8.75
C ALA A 397 12.91 22.37 7.65
N PRO A 398 12.81 21.06 7.40
CA PRO A 398 13.53 20.42 6.31
C PRO A 398 13.14 21.01 4.95
N GLU A 399 14.10 21.12 4.03
CA GLU A 399 13.85 21.59 2.65
C GLU A 399 12.72 20.78 1.95
N ALA A 400 12.62 19.51 2.28
CA ALA A 400 11.55 18.63 1.79
C ALA A 400 10.14 19.16 2.11
N VAL A 401 9.95 19.88 3.22
CA VAL A 401 8.65 20.47 3.58
C VAL A 401 8.30 21.61 2.65
N ALA A 402 9.26 22.46 2.30
CA ALA A 402 9.05 23.55 1.34
C ALA A 402 8.74 23.00 -0.07
N ALA A 403 9.44 21.95 -0.49
CA ALA A 403 9.15 21.27 -1.75
C ALA A 403 7.74 20.63 -1.76
N ALA A 404 7.34 19.99 -0.67
CA ALA A 404 6.00 19.44 -0.51
C ALA A 404 4.92 20.54 -0.54
N ALA A 405 5.15 21.68 0.12
CA ALA A 405 4.24 22.82 0.09
C ALA A 405 3.98 23.34 -1.33
N GLN A 406 5.04 23.46 -2.15
CA GLN A 406 4.92 23.85 -3.56
C GLN A 406 4.12 22.85 -4.38
N ALA A 407 4.40 21.54 -4.22
CA ALA A 407 3.69 20.48 -4.92
C ALA A 407 2.20 20.47 -4.57
N VAL A 408 1.87 20.56 -3.28
CA VAL A 408 0.46 20.57 -2.82
C VAL A 408 -0.27 21.81 -3.29
N ALA A 409 0.37 22.99 -3.28
CA ALA A 409 -0.24 24.23 -3.77
C ALA A 409 -0.62 24.13 -5.26
N ALA A 410 0.23 23.52 -6.08
CA ALA A 410 -0.08 23.27 -7.49
C ALA A 410 -1.29 22.33 -7.66
N ILE A 411 -1.31 21.21 -6.91
CA ILE A 411 -2.42 20.24 -6.91
C ILE A 411 -3.73 20.92 -6.45
N CYS A 412 -3.65 21.72 -5.38
CA CYS A 412 -4.79 22.47 -4.85
C CYS A 412 -5.41 23.39 -5.93
N GLY A 413 -4.59 24.13 -6.66
CA GLY A 413 -5.04 24.96 -7.76
C GLY A 413 -5.74 24.18 -8.89
N GLN A 414 -5.19 23.02 -9.26
CA GLN A 414 -5.78 22.15 -10.29
C GLN A 414 -7.15 21.61 -9.87
N LEU A 415 -7.27 21.11 -8.63
CA LEU A 415 -8.53 20.57 -8.12
C LEU A 415 -9.58 21.66 -7.91
N ALA A 416 -9.19 22.82 -7.36
CA ALA A 416 -10.09 23.95 -7.15
C ALA A 416 -10.67 24.49 -8.48
N ALA A 417 -9.93 24.44 -9.57
CA ALA A 417 -10.40 24.85 -10.90
C ALA A 417 -11.58 23.96 -11.38
N GLN A 418 -11.67 22.72 -10.94
CA GLN A 418 -12.71 21.77 -11.33
C GLN A 418 -13.96 21.84 -10.42
N VAL A 419 -13.91 22.56 -9.30
CA VAL A 419 -15.05 22.75 -8.40
C VAL A 419 -16.03 23.76 -9.03
N PRO A 420 -17.36 23.47 -9.07
CA PRO A 420 -18.36 24.43 -9.50
C PRO A 420 -18.26 25.75 -8.75
N ALA A 421 -18.45 26.87 -9.46
CA ALA A 421 -18.20 28.21 -8.89
C ALA A 421 -19.02 28.49 -7.63
N GLU A 422 -20.25 27.99 -7.58
CA GLU A 422 -21.18 28.13 -6.44
C GLU A 422 -20.77 27.35 -5.18
N LEU A 423 -19.84 26.39 -5.31
CA LEU A 423 -19.33 25.56 -4.20
C LEU A 423 -17.89 25.92 -3.81
N ARG A 424 -17.27 26.91 -4.46
CA ARG A 424 -15.94 27.36 -4.08
C ARG A 424 -16.00 28.14 -2.77
N PRO A 425 -15.05 27.93 -1.85
CA PRO A 425 -14.91 28.79 -0.67
C PRO A 425 -14.79 30.26 -1.08
N ALA A 426 -15.41 31.16 -0.28
CA ALA A 426 -15.36 32.60 -0.50
C ALA A 426 -13.94 33.15 -0.28
#